data_9e3a3e65e565da8c1d74b4ac5c367b46
#
_entry.id   9e3a3e65e565da8c1d74b4ac5c367b46
#
_cell.length_a   1.000
_cell.length_b   1.000
_cell.length_c   1.000
_cell.angle_alpha   90.00
_cell.angle_beta   90.00
_cell.angle_gamma   90.00
#
_symmetry.space_group_name_H-M   'P 1'
#
loop_
_entity.id
_entity.type
_entity.pdbx_description
1 polymer ?
#
loop_
_entity_poly.entity_id
_entity_poly.type
_entity_poly.pdbx_seq_one_letter_code
_entity_poly.pdbx_strand_id
1 'polypeptide(L)'
;MSCEHAQDRRELAQKILLYSRRYITRKCPIMLAPIYALREEVSPIPGPLATDGVRLWYDPERVIRDFQADRNSLARQLLHVTLHCLMGHLPARRLQSDTGLFDTAADWKIDELIGALNHRQTVSGWFWHTDLPLARLVQRC
;
A
#
# COMPACT_ATOMS: atom_id res chain seq x y z
N MET A 1 20.22 -24.07 7.78
CA MET A 1 20.45 -23.03 6.77
C MET A 1 19.20 -22.26 6.40
N SER A 2 18.05 -22.91 6.31
CA SER A 2 16.83 -22.24 5.85
C SER A 2 16.15 -21.33 6.90
N CYS A 3 16.25 -21.63 8.18
CA CYS A 3 15.53 -20.89 9.23
C CYS A 3 16.15 -19.53 9.55
N GLU A 4 17.46 -19.47 9.59
CA GLU A 4 18.23 -18.25 9.86
C GLU A 4 18.08 -17.24 8.72
N HIS A 5 18.18 -17.69 7.48
CA HIS A 5 17.95 -16.86 6.30
C HIS A 5 16.53 -16.32 6.20
N ALA A 6 15.54 -17.13 6.58
CA ALA A 6 14.14 -16.67 6.59
C ALA A 6 13.91 -15.60 7.66
N GLN A 7 14.55 -15.72 8.81
CA GLN A 7 14.48 -14.72 9.88
C GLN A 7 15.14 -13.41 9.44
N ASP A 8 16.34 -13.47 8.86
CA ASP A 8 17.06 -12.29 8.37
C ASP A 8 16.23 -11.52 7.31
N ARG A 9 15.61 -12.26 6.40
CA ARG A 9 14.77 -11.65 5.36
C ARG A 9 13.50 -11.03 5.92
N ARG A 10 12.90 -11.66 6.92
CA ARG A 10 11.76 -11.09 7.64
C ARG A 10 12.13 -9.78 8.34
N GLU A 11 13.26 -9.74 9.03
CA GLU A 11 13.75 -8.53 9.71
C GLU A 11 14.06 -7.42 8.72
N LEU A 12 14.66 -7.76 7.59
CA LEU A 12 14.91 -6.78 6.52
C LEU A 12 13.59 -6.21 5.97
N ALA A 13 12.61 -7.06 5.70
CA ALA A 13 11.30 -6.63 5.25
C ALA A 13 10.61 -5.70 6.26
N GLN A 14 10.69 -6.02 7.55
CA GLN A 14 10.16 -5.16 8.62
C GLN A 14 10.84 -3.78 8.66
N LYS A 15 12.15 -3.73 8.46
CA LYS A 15 12.90 -2.45 8.36
C LYS A 15 12.45 -1.64 7.15
N ILE A 16 12.21 -2.28 6.02
CA ILE A 16 11.71 -1.64 4.81
C ILE A 16 10.30 -1.08 5.04
N LEU A 17 9.41 -1.85 5.66
CA LEU A 17 8.06 -1.40 5.99
C LEU A 17 8.10 -0.20 6.96
N LEU A 18 8.97 -0.24 7.96
CA LEU A 18 9.16 0.89 8.88
C LEU A 18 9.67 2.15 8.15
N TYR A 19 10.62 1.99 7.24
CA TYR A 19 11.08 3.09 6.39
C TYR A 19 9.93 3.70 5.59
N SER A 20 9.11 2.85 4.98
CA SER A 20 7.96 3.28 4.18
C SER A 20 6.90 4.00 5.02
N ARG A 21 6.60 3.51 6.23
CA ARG A 21 5.71 4.17 7.19
C ARG A 21 6.23 5.55 7.57
N ARG A 22 7.49 5.66 7.90
CA ARG A 22 8.14 6.95 8.25
C ARG A 22 8.12 7.91 7.08
N TYR A 23 8.36 7.42 5.88
CA TYR A 23 8.30 8.24 4.67
C TYR A 23 6.91 8.85 4.47
N ILE A 24 5.85 8.04 4.55
CA ILE A 24 4.47 8.50 4.42
C ILE A 24 4.12 9.52 5.50
N THR A 25 4.37 9.20 6.76
CA THR A 25 3.96 10.06 7.89
C THR A 25 4.74 11.36 7.97
N ARG A 26 5.96 11.39 7.46
CA ARG A 26 6.74 12.62 7.31
C ARG A 26 6.13 13.54 6.25
N LYS A 27 5.65 12.98 5.16
CA LYS A 27 5.02 13.72 4.06
C LYS A 27 3.57 14.08 4.34
N CYS A 28 2.86 13.23 5.05
CA CYS A 28 1.45 13.38 5.39
C CYS A 28 1.21 13.02 6.86
N PRO A 29 1.42 13.95 7.81
CA PRO A 29 1.32 13.67 9.25
C PRO A 29 -0.04 13.14 9.69
N ILE A 30 -1.13 13.49 8.99
CA ILE A 30 -2.48 12.99 9.27
C ILE A 30 -2.59 11.47 9.13
N MET A 31 -1.70 10.85 8.35
CA MET A 31 -1.65 9.40 8.15
C MET A 31 -0.95 8.66 9.28
N LEU A 32 -0.40 9.34 10.29
CA LEU A 32 0.34 8.71 11.38
C LEU A 32 -0.48 7.61 12.07
N ALA A 33 -1.67 7.95 12.56
CA ALA A 33 -2.50 6.99 13.29
C ALA A 33 -2.95 5.81 12.42
N PRO A 34 -3.56 6.02 11.22
CA PRO A 34 -4.01 4.90 10.41
C PRO A 34 -2.88 4.02 9.87
N ILE A 35 -1.74 4.60 9.51
CA ILE A 35 -0.58 3.84 9.00
C ILE A 35 0.00 2.89 10.08
N TYR A 36 0.01 3.30 11.34
CA TYR A 36 0.52 2.48 12.44
C TYR A 36 -0.54 1.63 13.13
N ALA A 37 -1.81 1.78 12.78
CA ALA A 37 -2.89 0.98 13.36
C ALA A 37 -2.89 -0.47 12.88
N LEU A 38 -2.42 -0.73 11.67
CA LEU A 38 -2.37 -2.08 11.10
C LEU A 38 -1.19 -2.87 11.67
N ARG A 39 -1.46 -4.05 12.21
CA ARG A 39 -0.44 -4.97 12.74
C ARG A 39 0.17 -5.78 11.62
N GLU A 40 1.49 -5.79 11.55
CA GLU A 40 2.23 -6.55 10.55
C GLU A 40 2.20 -8.05 10.85
N GLU A 41 1.82 -8.84 9.83
CA GLU A 41 1.93 -10.31 9.86
C GLU A 41 2.44 -10.82 8.51
N VAL A 42 3.23 -11.89 8.57
CA VAL A 42 3.71 -12.55 7.36
C VAL A 42 2.55 -13.22 6.65
N SER A 43 2.42 -12.93 5.35
CA SER A 43 1.38 -13.53 4.53
C SER A 43 1.61 -15.03 4.33
N PRO A 44 0.56 -15.85 4.44
CA PRO A 44 0.66 -17.29 4.15
C PRO A 44 0.82 -17.59 2.65
N ILE A 45 0.54 -16.60 1.80
CA ILE A 45 0.66 -16.73 0.34
C ILE A 45 1.53 -15.61 -0.23
N PRO A 46 2.32 -15.86 -1.29
CA PRO A 46 3.09 -14.83 -1.96
C PRO A 46 2.19 -13.73 -2.54
N GLY A 47 2.65 -12.49 -2.51
CA GLY A 47 1.90 -11.41 -3.13
C GLY A 47 2.22 -10.01 -2.57
N PRO A 48 1.53 -8.98 -3.08
CA PRO A 48 1.67 -7.61 -2.61
C PRO A 48 1.09 -7.45 -1.21
N LEU A 49 1.27 -6.26 -0.61
CA LEU A 49 0.64 -5.93 0.66
C LEU A 49 -0.88 -6.09 0.57
N ALA A 50 -1.44 -6.67 1.62
CA ALA A 50 -2.87 -6.87 1.76
C ALA A 50 -3.32 -6.55 3.18
N THR A 51 -4.61 -6.31 3.38
CA THR A 51 -5.16 -6.02 4.69
C THR A 51 -6.56 -6.61 4.85
N ASP A 52 -6.89 -6.96 6.09
CA ASP A 52 -8.24 -7.31 6.52
C ASP A 52 -8.90 -6.17 7.34
N GLY A 53 -8.22 -5.02 7.44
CA GLY A 53 -8.65 -3.88 8.25
C GLY A 53 -8.03 -3.84 9.65
N VAL A 54 -7.41 -4.91 10.10
CA VAL A 54 -6.73 -5.04 11.40
C VAL A 54 -5.25 -5.34 11.21
N ARG A 55 -4.92 -6.22 10.26
CA ARG A 55 -3.59 -6.71 9.97
C ARG A 55 -3.11 -6.18 8.63
N LEU A 56 -1.80 -6.00 8.54
CA LEU A 56 -1.08 -5.78 7.29
C LEU A 56 -0.34 -7.07 6.96
N TRP A 57 -0.85 -7.80 5.97
CA TRP A 57 -0.22 -9.00 5.47
C TRP A 57 0.90 -8.65 4.49
N TYR A 58 2.09 -9.18 4.71
CA TYR A 58 3.22 -8.95 3.82
C TYR A 58 3.99 -10.22 3.52
N ASP A 59 4.50 -10.32 2.30
CA ASP A 59 5.43 -11.35 1.87
C ASP A 59 6.85 -10.76 1.92
N PRO A 60 7.74 -11.23 2.80
CA PRO A 60 9.09 -10.67 2.96
C PRO A 60 9.87 -10.59 1.64
N GLU A 61 9.80 -11.63 0.82
CA GLU A 61 10.49 -11.67 -0.47
C GLU A 61 9.97 -10.62 -1.44
N ARG A 62 8.65 -10.46 -1.47
CA ARG A 62 8.01 -9.46 -2.32
C ARG A 62 8.33 -8.04 -1.87
N VAL A 63 8.32 -7.79 -0.56
CA VAL A 63 8.68 -6.49 0.03
C VAL A 63 10.10 -6.09 -0.37
N ILE A 64 11.05 -6.99 -0.20
CA ILE A 64 12.47 -6.73 -0.54
C ILE A 64 12.63 -6.48 -2.05
N ARG A 65 12.03 -7.31 -2.88
CA ARG A 65 12.10 -7.17 -4.33
C ARG A 65 11.49 -5.87 -4.82
N ASP A 66 10.31 -5.51 -4.34
CA ASP A 66 9.62 -4.30 -4.75
C ASP A 66 10.40 -3.05 -4.31
N PHE A 67 10.99 -3.07 -3.12
CA PHE A 67 11.84 -1.98 -2.62
C PHE A 67 13.13 -1.83 -3.41
N GLN A 68 13.74 -2.92 -3.84
CA GLN A 68 14.93 -2.89 -4.69
C GLN A 68 14.64 -2.31 -6.08
N ALA A 69 13.47 -2.59 -6.62
CA ALA A 69 13.03 -2.06 -7.90
C ALA A 69 12.67 -0.57 -7.83
N ASP A 70 11.96 -0.17 -6.78
CA ASP A 70 11.56 1.21 -6.52
C ASP A 70 11.34 1.41 -5.02
N ARG A 71 12.15 2.26 -4.39
CA ARG A 71 12.07 2.56 -2.95
C ARG A 71 10.70 3.06 -2.49
N ASN A 72 9.97 3.72 -3.37
CA ASN A 72 8.67 4.29 -3.06
C ASN A 72 7.51 3.33 -3.32
N SER A 73 7.77 2.17 -3.88
CA SER A 73 6.77 1.15 -4.20
C SER A 73 5.99 0.71 -2.96
N LEU A 74 6.69 0.39 -1.88
CA LEU A 74 6.07 -0.04 -0.62
C LEU A 74 5.27 1.09 0.04
N ALA A 75 5.75 2.33 -0.05
CA ALA A 75 5.00 3.48 0.44
C ALA A 75 3.67 3.64 -0.30
N ARG A 76 3.66 3.48 -1.62
CA ARG A 76 2.43 3.50 -2.42
C ARG A 76 1.47 2.38 -2.03
N GLN A 77 1.97 1.15 -1.95
CA GLN A 77 1.16 -0.01 -1.57
C GLN A 77 0.57 0.18 -0.16
N LEU A 78 1.37 0.62 0.79
CA LEU A 78 0.94 0.83 2.17
C LEU A 78 -0.10 1.94 2.28
N LEU A 79 0.10 3.05 1.58
CA LEU A 79 -0.88 4.13 1.52
C LEU A 79 -2.19 3.66 0.87
N HIS A 80 -2.10 2.90 -0.22
CA HIS A 80 -3.25 2.35 -0.94
C HIS A 80 -4.12 1.46 -0.03
N VAL A 81 -3.52 0.48 0.63
CA VAL A 81 -4.27 -0.43 1.52
C VAL A 81 -4.85 0.30 2.74
N THR A 82 -4.10 1.27 3.28
CA THR A 82 -4.58 2.08 4.42
C THR A 82 -5.77 2.95 4.03
N LEU A 83 -5.75 3.54 2.85
CA LEU A 83 -6.87 4.34 2.34
C LEU A 83 -8.11 3.49 2.09
N HIS A 84 -7.98 2.25 1.63
CA HIS A 84 -9.11 1.33 1.55
C HIS A 84 -9.76 1.11 2.92
N CYS A 85 -8.96 0.98 3.98
CA CYS A 85 -9.49 0.86 5.35
C CYS A 85 -10.22 2.14 5.77
N LEU A 86 -9.63 3.30 5.56
CA LEU A 86 -10.22 4.59 5.95
C LEU A 86 -11.52 4.90 5.19
N MET A 87 -11.59 4.51 3.92
CA MET A 87 -12.77 4.72 3.09
C MET A 87 -13.88 3.70 3.34
N GLY A 88 -13.65 2.72 4.22
CA GLY A 88 -14.63 1.69 4.54
C GLY A 88 -14.89 0.72 3.39
N HIS A 89 -13.96 0.54 2.47
CA HIS A 89 -14.14 -0.33 1.30
C HIS A 89 -14.23 -1.80 1.67
N LEU A 90 -13.55 -2.25 2.71
CA LEU A 90 -13.57 -3.66 3.13
C LEU A 90 -14.97 -4.11 3.59
N PRO A 91 -15.64 -3.43 4.53
CA PRO A 91 -17.02 -3.81 4.88
C PRO A 91 -18.02 -3.56 3.75
N ALA A 92 -17.84 -2.49 2.97
CA ALA A 92 -18.72 -2.18 1.85
C ALA A 92 -18.65 -3.24 0.74
N ARG A 93 -17.48 -3.82 0.50
CA ARG A 93 -17.29 -4.91 -0.48
C ARG A 93 -18.17 -6.13 -0.21
N ARG A 94 -18.35 -6.46 1.05
CA ARG A 94 -19.18 -7.61 1.47
C ARG A 94 -20.66 -7.45 1.10
N LEU A 95 -21.12 -6.23 0.88
CA LEU A 95 -22.51 -5.90 0.53
C LEU A 95 -22.73 -5.85 -0.99
N GLN A 96 -21.68 -6.02 -1.79
CA GLN A 96 -21.77 -5.88 -3.24
C GLN A 96 -22.02 -7.23 -3.92
N SER A 97 -22.90 -7.24 -4.93
CA SER A 97 -23.17 -8.40 -5.77
C SER A 97 -22.05 -8.63 -6.80
N ASP A 98 -21.44 -7.58 -7.30
CA ASP A 98 -20.28 -7.62 -8.21
C ASP A 98 -19.04 -7.07 -7.50
N THR A 99 -18.26 -7.97 -6.90
CA THR A 99 -17.05 -7.59 -6.17
C THR A 99 -15.92 -7.13 -7.08
N GLY A 100 -15.83 -7.65 -8.32
CA GLY A 100 -14.83 -7.23 -9.28
C GLY A 100 -15.03 -5.79 -9.74
N LEU A 101 -16.26 -5.41 -10.04
CA LEU A 101 -16.59 -4.03 -10.39
C LEU A 101 -16.38 -3.09 -9.21
N PHE A 102 -16.78 -3.51 -8.02
CA PHE A 102 -16.56 -2.74 -6.79
C PHE A 102 -15.07 -2.51 -6.54
N ASP A 103 -14.24 -3.55 -6.63
CA ASP A 103 -12.79 -3.46 -6.41
C ASP A 103 -12.15 -2.48 -7.41
N THR A 104 -12.54 -2.53 -8.67
CA THR A 104 -12.05 -1.59 -9.71
C THR A 104 -12.43 -0.15 -9.38
N ALA A 105 -13.68 0.10 -9.00
CA ALA A 105 -14.16 1.43 -8.64
C ALA A 105 -13.50 1.96 -7.36
N ALA A 106 -13.30 1.09 -6.36
CA ALA A 106 -12.63 1.43 -5.12
C ALA A 106 -11.16 1.78 -5.36
N ASP A 107 -10.44 0.98 -6.14
CA ASP A 107 -9.05 1.26 -6.52
C ASP A 107 -8.93 2.58 -7.28
N TRP A 108 -9.82 2.83 -8.21
CA TRP A 108 -9.85 4.10 -8.93
C TRP A 108 -10.04 5.30 -7.99
N LYS A 109 -10.94 5.17 -7.01
CA LYS A 109 -11.17 6.23 -6.01
C LYS A 109 -9.95 6.45 -5.12
N ILE A 110 -9.26 5.40 -4.73
CA ILE A 110 -8.01 5.50 -3.96
C ILE A 110 -6.92 6.18 -4.78
N ASP A 111 -6.75 5.81 -6.04
CA ASP A 111 -5.77 6.43 -6.93
C ASP A 111 -6.06 7.92 -7.16
N GLU A 112 -7.32 8.30 -7.28
CA GLU A 112 -7.74 9.70 -7.33
C GLU A 112 -7.34 10.48 -6.06
N LEU A 113 -7.57 9.89 -4.88
CA LEU A 113 -7.18 10.48 -3.60
C LEU A 113 -5.66 10.64 -3.48
N ILE A 114 -4.90 9.62 -3.83
CA ILE A 114 -3.43 9.67 -3.82
C ILE A 114 -2.93 10.76 -4.77
N GLY A 115 -3.52 10.87 -5.95
CA GLY A 115 -3.21 11.93 -6.91
C GLY A 115 -3.50 13.33 -6.36
N ALA A 116 -4.63 13.51 -5.68
CA ALA A 116 -5.00 14.78 -5.05
C ALA A 116 -4.06 15.15 -3.89
N LEU A 117 -3.69 14.17 -3.05
CA LEU A 117 -2.71 14.37 -1.97
C LEU A 117 -1.34 14.74 -2.54
N ASN A 118 -0.90 14.04 -3.58
CA ASN A 118 0.36 14.31 -4.26
C ASN A 118 0.39 15.73 -4.86
N HIS A 119 -0.71 16.17 -5.47
CA HIS A 119 -0.82 17.49 -6.07
C HIS A 119 -0.76 18.63 -5.03
N ARG A 120 -1.39 18.46 -3.88
CA ARG A 120 -1.38 19.46 -2.79
C ARG A 120 -0.01 19.66 -2.16
N GLN A 121 0.85 18.67 -2.23
CA GLN A 121 2.20 18.70 -1.65
C GLN A 121 3.27 19.08 -2.68
N THR A 122 2.91 19.74 -3.73
CA THR A 122 3.57 19.86 -5.03
C THR A 122 4.91 20.56 -5.09
N VAL A 123 5.53 20.92 -4.02
CA VAL A 123 6.80 21.65 -4.15
C VAL A 123 7.99 20.72 -4.38
N SER A 124 7.83 19.39 -4.27
CA SER A 124 8.99 18.51 -4.36
C SER A 124 8.71 17.05 -4.74
N GLY A 125 7.79 16.78 -5.66
CA GLY A 125 7.56 15.41 -6.13
C GLY A 125 7.28 14.45 -4.98
N TRP A 126 6.13 14.52 -4.41
CA TRP A 126 5.82 14.07 -3.07
C TRP A 126 6.10 12.59 -2.82
N PHE A 127 5.48 11.69 -3.54
CA PHE A 127 5.71 10.25 -3.39
C PHE A 127 6.43 9.65 -4.57
N TRP A 128 6.07 10.08 -5.76
CA TRP A 128 6.54 9.48 -7.01
C TRP A 128 6.11 10.34 -8.19
N HIS A 129 6.75 10.13 -9.31
CA HIS A 129 6.27 10.68 -10.57
C HIS A 129 4.94 10.02 -10.93
N THR A 130 4.02 10.82 -11.38
CA THR A 130 2.61 10.46 -11.62
C THR A 130 2.38 9.60 -12.86
N ASP A 131 3.10 8.51 -12.99
CA ASP A 131 2.65 7.44 -13.88
C ASP A 131 1.56 6.64 -13.15
N LEU A 132 0.44 7.32 -12.90
CA LEU A 132 -0.72 6.70 -12.30
C LEU A 132 -1.27 5.63 -13.22
N PRO A 133 -1.64 4.45 -12.68
CA PRO A 133 -2.36 3.43 -13.42
C PRO A 133 -3.64 3.93 -14.09
N LEU A 134 -4.19 5.06 -13.63
CA LEU A 134 -5.33 5.75 -14.22
C LEU A 134 -5.18 6.03 -15.71
N ALA A 135 -4.00 6.47 -16.17
CA ALA A 135 -3.77 6.68 -17.60
C ALA A 135 -3.84 5.37 -18.39
N ARG A 136 -3.55 4.23 -17.77
CA ARG A 136 -3.64 2.91 -18.40
C ARG A 136 -5.05 2.31 -18.35
N LEU A 137 -5.85 2.64 -17.34
CA LEU A 137 -7.24 2.18 -17.22
C LEU A 137 -8.16 2.95 -18.17
N VAL A 138 -7.98 4.26 -18.30
CA VAL A 138 -8.75 5.10 -19.24
C VAL A 138 -8.43 4.76 -20.69
N GLN A 139 -7.24 4.25 -20.99
CA GLN A 139 -6.89 3.80 -22.35
C GLN A 139 -7.45 2.41 -22.71
N ARG A 140 -8.04 1.68 -21.77
CA ARG A 140 -8.67 0.37 -21.99
C ARG A 140 -10.20 0.40 -22.04
N CYS A 141 -10.78 1.53 -21.79
CA CYS A 141 -12.18 1.86 -22.10
C CYS A 141 -12.25 2.64 -23.39
#